data_284c4bd9e89b57fd978debc827c2970a
#
_entry.id   284c4bd9e89b57fd978debc827c2970a
#
_cell.length_a   1.000
_cell.length_b   1.000
_cell.length_c   1.000
_cell.angle_alpha   90.00
_cell.angle_beta   90.00
_cell.angle_gamma   90.00
#
_symmetry.space_group_name_H-M   'P 1'
#
loop_
_entity.id
_entity.type
_entity.pdbx_description
1 polymer ?
#
loop_
_entity_poly.entity_id
_entity_poly.type
_entity_poly.pdbx_seq_one_letter_code
_entity_poly.pdbx_strand_id
1 'polypeptide(L)'
;MFKTVWMNVPRDIYNYTEKLNISKDIVGKTSQQILNYVEDRYIDYTVHNSAPGYRGYYDALYDEYFNNKVISDALKSNLYRTPSIDSYMFRIINLTNPDTSLKSLPGLYDIACELNLSNICRLTTPKDRLDIAYKISEIVFKNITEHKTDNAQSQPTDGNGDGDGDSSAVEDDSSNPTILGTASDVLGGMESTVTTDSSDVTSNIGSDSNISKSKQTKIAKSFDKQKDFLAGKIKKKKVSRREKTLLDVLEKSKIDLVPVASDVLKNNGIVGNVECILVKNMTKELILSDEFPMSIAKDDIGARTMLQKNVDDGIVLGAKLGRRLQIRNEINVDKFTRRNIGKIDKRLMHELGFETDSNIFYNTFVTKYKKINFHISVDASASMQGKKWNRTIKLCVALAKATSMIDNVDLTISFRTSMGNSPYIVVAYDSKVDKFSKIKNMFSYLLPTHTTPEGLCFEALLRYLPKASNNTNSYFVNISDGEPCFNYHSTGGIGFSYNGATALNHTRTQVNKIRETGYNIISYFVTEYDGFGAETLRANFRTMYGVDSNFINVENLNQIVKTINKKMMDSIDI
;
A
#
# COMPACT_ATOMS: atom_id res chain seq x y z
N MET A 1 -7.33 -8.33 34.78
CA MET A 1 -6.00 -8.26 35.47
C MET A 1 -5.64 -6.83 35.88
N PHE A 2 -6.04 -5.79 35.17
CA PHE A 2 -5.71 -4.38 35.49
C PHE A 2 -6.47 -3.76 36.68
N LYS A 3 -7.67 -4.22 37.00
CA LYS A 3 -8.47 -3.67 38.12
C LYS A 3 -7.87 -3.90 39.52
N THR A 4 -7.06 -4.91 39.71
CA THR A 4 -6.49 -5.27 41.00
C THR A 4 -5.19 -4.50 41.35
N VAL A 5 -4.47 -4.01 40.37
CA VAL A 5 -3.21 -3.25 40.57
C VAL A 5 -3.47 -1.81 41.00
N TRP A 6 -4.63 -1.26 40.66
CA TRP A 6 -5.03 0.15 40.90
C TRP A 6 -5.51 0.43 42.33
N MET A 7 -5.78 -0.56 43.11
CA MET A 7 -6.27 -0.37 44.49
C MET A 7 -5.21 0.10 45.47
N ASN A 8 -3.92 0.15 45.07
CA ASN A 8 -2.81 0.44 45.97
C ASN A 8 -2.00 1.66 45.55
N VAL A 9 -2.66 2.81 45.33
CA VAL A 9 -1.93 4.09 45.21
C VAL A 9 -1.13 4.31 46.50
N PRO A 10 0.18 4.59 46.39
CA PRO A 10 1.04 4.79 47.58
C PRO A 10 0.48 5.81 48.52
N ARG A 11 0.58 5.56 49.84
CA ARG A 11 0.04 6.45 50.88
C ARG A 11 0.64 7.87 50.78
N ASP A 12 1.88 7.98 50.36
CA ASP A 12 2.58 9.26 50.27
C ASP A 12 1.89 10.21 49.27
N ILE A 13 1.30 9.69 48.19
CA ILE A 13 0.53 10.50 47.24
C ILE A 13 -0.72 11.10 47.92
N TYR A 14 -1.39 10.36 48.81
CA TYR A 14 -2.55 10.87 49.55
C TYR A 14 -2.17 11.91 50.56
N ASN A 15 -0.98 11.88 51.17
CA ASN A 15 -0.51 12.88 52.14
C ASN A 15 -0.39 14.28 51.53
N TYR A 16 -0.04 14.36 50.23
CA TYR A 16 -0.01 15.65 49.50
C TYR A 16 -1.41 16.17 49.19
N THR A 17 -2.37 15.28 48.97
CA THR A 17 -3.71 15.62 48.53
C THR A 17 -4.67 15.96 49.67
N GLU A 18 -4.42 15.45 50.90
CA GLU A 18 -5.23 15.78 52.08
C GLU A 18 -5.18 17.27 52.41
N LYS A 19 -4.02 17.91 52.21
CA LYS A 19 -3.86 19.37 52.44
C LYS A 19 -4.70 20.22 51.48
N LEU A 20 -5.06 19.70 50.33
CA LEU A 20 -5.81 20.39 49.26
C LEU A 20 -7.25 19.94 49.13
N ASN A 21 -7.76 19.09 50.06
CA ASN A 21 -9.10 18.50 50.04
C ASN A 21 -9.44 17.79 48.70
N ILE A 22 -8.44 17.19 48.05
CA ILE A 22 -8.66 16.43 46.80
C ILE A 22 -9.23 15.05 47.14
N SER A 23 -10.35 14.68 46.53
CA SER A 23 -10.95 13.35 46.77
C SER A 23 -10.06 12.21 46.31
N LYS A 24 -10.10 11.08 47.03
CA LYS A 24 -9.35 9.84 46.64
C LYS A 24 -9.69 9.37 45.23
N ASP A 25 -10.92 9.56 44.77
CA ASP A 25 -11.36 9.23 43.42
C ASP A 25 -10.65 10.06 42.34
N ILE A 26 -10.43 11.34 42.59
CA ILE A 26 -9.70 12.23 41.66
C ILE A 26 -8.25 11.80 41.60
N VAL A 27 -7.63 11.51 42.74
CA VAL A 27 -6.24 11.02 42.79
C VAL A 27 -6.11 9.69 42.01
N GLY A 28 -7.01 8.74 42.24
CA GLY A 28 -7.04 7.47 41.55
C GLY A 28 -7.21 7.62 40.03
N LYS A 29 -8.17 8.47 39.60
CA LYS A 29 -8.42 8.72 38.16
C LYS A 29 -7.23 9.41 37.48
N THR A 30 -6.61 10.40 38.13
CA THR A 30 -5.46 11.10 37.58
C THR A 30 -4.24 10.19 37.47
N SER A 31 -3.93 9.40 38.51
CA SER A 31 -2.85 8.42 38.45
C SER A 31 -3.09 7.37 37.38
N GLN A 32 -4.35 6.98 37.17
CA GLN A 32 -4.73 6.09 36.07
C GLN A 32 -4.47 6.70 34.69
N GLN A 33 -4.82 7.94 34.48
CA GLN A 33 -4.57 8.63 33.22
C GLN A 33 -3.07 8.74 32.93
N ILE A 34 -2.26 9.00 33.96
CA ILE A 34 -0.80 9.03 33.85
C ILE A 34 -0.25 7.66 33.48
N LEU A 35 -0.74 6.58 34.11
CA LEU A 35 -0.31 5.22 33.76
C LEU A 35 -0.70 4.87 32.31
N ASN A 36 -1.93 5.15 31.90
CA ASN A 36 -2.36 4.93 30.53
C ASN A 36 -1.44 5.63 29.54
N TYR A 37 -1.06 6.88 29.84
CA TYR A 37 -0.13 7.63 29.00
C TYR A 37 1.25 6.97 28.94
N VAL A 38 1.81 6.50 30.05
CA VAL A 38 3.11 5.78 30.09
C VAL A 38 3.03 4.46 29.28
N GLU A 39 1.95 3.70 29.44
CA GLU A 39 1.72 2.46 28.69
C GLU A 39 1.60 2.73 27.18
N ASP A 40 0.82 3.76 26.79
CA ASP A 40 0.65 4.13 25.39
C ASP A 40 1.99 4.54 24.75
N ARG A 41 2.83 5.33 25.44
CA ARG A 41 4.17 5.70 24.94
C ARG A 41 5.06 4.48 24.74
N TYR A 42 5.01 3.51 25.64
CA TYR A 42 5.76 2.26 25.50
C TYR A 42 5.24 1.41 24.33
N ILE A 43 3.92 1.28 24.19
CA ILE A 43 3.29 0.54 23.10
C ILE A 43 3.62 1.19 21.75
N ASP A 44 3.44 2.52 21.64
CA ASP A 44 3.73 3.28 20.42
C ASP A 44 5.20 3.09 20.00
N TYR A 45 6.13 3.20 20.93
CA TYR A 45 7.55 2.96 20.68
C TYR A 45 7.79 1.53 20.17
N THR A 46 7.19 0.54 20.82
CA THR A 46 7.37 -0.87 20.47
C THR A 46 6.81 -1.18 19.09
N VAL A 47 5.60 -0.71 18.79
CA VAL A 47 4.97 -0.93 17.49
C VAL A 47 5.68 -0.16 16.38
N HIS A 48 6.06 1.10 16.60
CA HIS A 48 6.79 1.90 15.63
C HIS A 48 8.13 1.25 15.22
N ASN A 49 8.82 0.59 16.16
CA ASN A 49 10.08 -0.08 15.87
C ASN A 49 9.92 -1.50 15.33
N SER A 50 8.96 -2.28 15.84
CA SER A 50 8.77 -3.69 15.45
C SER A 50 7.94 -3.88 14.19
N ALA A 51 7.08 -2.91 13.84
CA ALA A 51 6.18 -2.98 12.72
C ALA A 51 6.30 -1.74 11.79
N PRO A 52 7.33 -1.70 10.93
CA PRO A 52 7.61 -0.53 10.08
C PRO A 52 6.44 -0.09 9.19
N GLY A 53 5.55 -1.00 8.81
CA GLY A 53 4.36 -0.69 8.02
C GLY A 53 3.32 0.17 8.73
N TYR A 54 3.41 0.32 10.07
CA TYR A 54 2.50 1.17 10.85
C TYR A 54 3.07 2.56 11.17
N ARG A 55 4.33 2.85 10.81
CA ARG A 55 4.98 4.13 11.14
C ARG A 55 4.18 5.32 10.62
N GLY A 56 3.79 5.31 9.35
CA GLY A 56 3.01 6.39 8.75
C GLY A 56 1.65 6.63 9.44
N TYR A 57 1.03 5.58 9.99
CA TYR A 57 -0.18 5.74 10.80
C TYR A 57 0.10 6.44 12.13
N TYR A 58 1.20 6.09 12.81
CA TYR A 58 1.59 6.73 14.05
C TYR A 58 1.97 8.19 13.83
N ASP A 59 2.72 8.50 12.77
CA ASP A 59 3.10 9.86 12.42
C ASP A 59 1.86 10.73 12.17
N ALA A 60 0.93 10.26 11.32
CA ALA A 60 -0.33 10.95 11.04
C ALA A 60 -1.20 11.13 12.30
N LEU A 61 -1.23 10.13 13.17
CA LEU A 61 -1.98 10.18 14.42
C LEU A 61 -1.39 11.21 15.39
N TYR A 62 -0.06 11.24 15.50
CA TYR A 62 0.62 12.23 16.34
C TYR A 62 0.42 13.65 15.81
N ASP A 63 0.44 13.84 14.48
CA ASP A 63 0.21 15.14 13.87
C ASP A 63 -1.23 15.62 14.07
N GLU A 64 -2.22 14.74 13.97
CA GLU A 64 -3.62 15.10 14.18
C GLU A 64 -3.94 15.44 15.63
N TYR A 65 -3.44 14.64 16.59
CA TYR A 65 -3.85 14.75 17.99
C TYR A 65 -2.89 15.56 18.86
N PHE A 66 -1.58 15.52 18.59
CA PHE A 66 -0.56 16.07 19.48
C PHE A 66 0.25 17.22 18.87
N ASN A 67 0.49 17.21 17.55
CA ASN A 67 1.34 18.21 16.89
C ASN A 67 0.56 19.24 16.07
N ASN A 68 -0.78 19.24 16.15
CA ASN A 68 -1.57 20.19 15.37
C ASN A 68 -1.39 21.64 15.86
N LYS A 69 -1.63 22.61 14.97
CA LYS A 69 -1.43 24.05 15.23
C LYS A 69 -2.17 24.55 16.48
N VAL A 70 -3.37 24.01 16.77
CA VAL A 70 -4.17 24.44 17.94
C VAL A 70 -3.46 24.07 19.25
N ILE A 71 -2.87 22.87 19.32
CA ILE A 71 -2.10 22.42 20.49
C ILE A 71 -0.78 23.18 20.59
N SER A 72 -0.06 23.37 19.49
CA SER A 72 1.18 24.15 19.45
C SER A 72 0.97 25.59 19.91
N ASP A 73 -0.09 26.27 19.45
CA ASP A 73 -0.46 27.61 19.88
C ASP A 73 -0.81 27.64 21.40
N ALA A 74 -1.50 26.60 21.90
CA ALA A 74 -1.82 26.48 23.33
C ALA A 74 -0.58 26.28 24.18
N LEU A 75 0.40 25.48 23.74
CA LEU A 75 1.66 25.23 24.44
C LEU A 75 2.54 26.48 24.53
N LYS A 76 2.53 27.34 23.50
CA LYS A 76 3.24 28.63 23.48
C LYS A 76 2.55 29.69 24.31
N SER A 77 1.24 29.59 24.52
CA SER A 77 0.45 30.58 25.25
C SER A 77 0.63 30.49 26.78
N ASN A 78 -0.01 31.42 27.48
CA ASN A 78 -0.08 31.41 28.95
C ASN A 78 -1.15 30.45 29.51
N LEU A 79 -1.88 29.74 28.64
CA LEU A 79 -2.82 28.71 29.08
C LEU A 79 -2.11 27.50 29.66
N TYR A 80 -2.74 26.86 30.63
CA TYR A 80 -2.19 25.68 31.30
C TYR A 80 -0.79 25.90 31.93
N ARG A 81 -0.56 27.10 32.52
CA ARG A 81 0.65 27.44 33.32
C ARG A 81 0.38 27.53 34.81
N THR A 82 -0.87 27.57 35.22
CA THR A 82 -1.25 27.47 36.64
C THR A 82 -1.11 26.01 37.09
N PRO A 83 -0.46 25.72 38.23
CA PRO A 83 -0.28 24.37 38.74
C PRO A 83 -1.60 23.73 39.19
N SER A 84 -2.35 23.16 38.23
CA SER A 84 -3.60 22.42 38.41
C SER A 84 -3.51 21.04 37.75
N ILE A 85 -4.36 20.11 38.14
CA ILE A 85 -4.41 18.74 37.54
C ILE A 85 -4.51 18.83 36.03
N ASP A 86 -5.45 19.63 35.50
CA ASP A 86 -5.64 19.77 34.06
C ASP A 86 -4.42 20.36 33.35
N SER A 87 -3.73 21.31 33.97
CA SER A 87 -2.51 21.90 33.41
C SER A 87 -1.38 20.87 33.32
N TYR A 88 -1.16 20.08 34.37
CA TYR A 88 -0.18 18.98 34.33
C TYR A 88 -0.54 17.95 33.30
N MET A 89 -1.80 17.47 33.26
CA MET A 89 -2.25 16.47 32.28
C MET A 89 -2.07 16.98 30.85
N PHE A 90 -2.45 18.24 30.57
CA PHE A 90 -2.25 18.84 29.25
C PHE A 90 -0.77 18.86 28.85
N ARG A 91 0.13 19.27 29.75
CA ARG A 91 1.57 19.36 29.49
C ARG A 91 2.24 17.99 29.37
N ILE A 92 1.86 17.03 30.22
CA ILE A 92 2.39 15.66 30.19
C ILE A 92 2.00 14.95 28.88
N ILE A 93 0.74 15.04 28.48
CA ILE A 93 0.23 14.41 27.26
C ILE A 93 0.96 14.95 26.01
N ASN A 94 1.35 16.22 26.03
CA ASN A 94 2.00 16.90 24.92
C ASN A 94 3.54 17.01 25.08
N LEU A 95 4.19 16.17 25.89
CA LEU A 95 5.65 16.15 26.02
C LEU A 95 6.37 15.78 24.71
N THR A 96 5.69 15.12 23.79
CA THR A 96 6.23 14.78 22.46
C THR A 96 6.19 15.95 21.48
N ASN A 97 5.40 16.99 21.76
CA ASN A 97 5.30 18.16 20.90
C ASN A 97 6.55 19.06 21.06
N PRO A 98 7.23 19.46 19.97
CA PRO A 98 8.45 20.27 20.02
C PRO A 98 8.25 21.65 20.65
N ASP A 99 7.02 22.17 20.69
CA ASP A 99 6.68 23.46 21.28
C ASP A 99 6.45 23.39 22.81
N THR A 100 6.63 22.21 23.43
CA THR A 100 6.47 22.03 24.87
C THR A 100 7.63 22.68 25.64
N SER A 101 7.29 23.63 26.52
CA SER A 101 8.25 24.23 27.44
C SER A 101 8.26 23.51 28.79
N LEU A 102 9.36 22.87 29.13
CA LEU A 102 9.53 22.13 30.39
C LEU A 102 9.59 23.06 31.62
N LYS A 103 9.75 24.39 31.41
CA LYS A 103 9.74 25.42 32.47
C LYS A 103 8.34 25.98 32.75
N SER A 104 7.31 25.49 32.03
CA SER A 104 5.95 26.03 32.11
C SER A 104 5.20 25.70 33.43
N LEU A 105 5.59 24.61 34.09
CA LEU A 105 5.03 24.18 35.38
C LEU A 105 6.17 23.71 36.33
N PRO A 106 6.04 23.90 37.66
CA PRO A 106 6.99 23.36 38.62
C PRO A 106 7.08 21.83 38.51
N GLY A 107 8.27 21.24 38.51
CA GLY A 107 8.47 19.80 38.44
C GLY A 107 8.19 19.15 37.07
N LEU A 108 7.78 19.91 36.04
CA LEU A 108 7.52 19.35 34.71
C LEU A 108 8.82 18.83 34.06
N TYR A 109 9.95 19.47 34.34
CA TYR A 109 11.27 18.99 33.92
C TYR A 109 11.59 17.64 34.56
N ASP A 110 11.32 17.50 35.87
CA ASP A 110 11.57 16.24 36.59
C ASP A 110 10.68 15.11 36.06
N ILE A 111 9.41 15.41 35.73
CA ILE A 111 8.49 14.47 35.05
C ILE A 111 9.07 14.02 33.72
N ALA A 112 9.58 14.93 32.91
CA ALA A 112 10.17 14.60 31.61
C ALA A 112 11.44 13.73 31.76
N CYS A 113 12.26 14.00 32.81
CA CYS A 113 13.44 13.19 33.13
C CYS A 113 13.06 11.78 33.60
N GLU A 114 12.07 11.64 34.51
CA GLU A 114 11.60 10.34 34.99
C GLU A 114 10.97 9.51 33.87
N LEU A 115 10.17 10.13 33.02
CA LEU A 115 9.57 9.46 31.88
C LEU A 115 10.61 9.04 30.85
N ASN A 116 11.56 9.92 30.55
CA ASN A 116 12.65 9.72 29.57
C ASN A 116 12.18 9.06 28.28
N LEU A 117 11.44 9.82 27.47
CA LEU A 117 10.85 9.34 26.22
C LEU A 117 11.88 8.79 25.23
N SER A 118 13.11 9.32 25.22
CA SER A 118 14.19 8.83 24.35
C SER A 118 14.66 7.42 24.72
N ASN A 119 14.44 6.98 25.96
CA ASN A 119 14.79 5.65 26.46
C ASN A 119 13.57 4.95 27.10
N ILE A 120 12.41 5.08 26.49
CA ILE A 120 11.16 4.46 26.97
C ILE A 120 11.21 2.93 26.92
N CYS A 121 12.07 2.36 26.06
CA CYS A 121 12.28 0.92 25.91
C CYS A 121 12.81 0.25 27.19
N ARG A 122 13.37 1.02 28.15
CA ARG A 122 13.80 0.46 29.45
C ARG A 122 12.65 -0.10 30.29
N LEU A 123 11.42 0.40 30.05
CA LEU A 123 10.23 0.04 30.82
C LEU A 123 9.61 -1.28 30.34
N THR A 124 10.39 -2.36 30.38
CA THR A 124 9.99 -3.65 29.80
C THR A 124 8.85 -4.35 30.53
N THR A 125 8.78 -4.18 31.85
CA THR A 125 7.74 -4.84 32.65
C THR A 125 6.58 -3.90 32.98
N PRO A 126 5.35 -4.43 33.16
CA PRO A 126 4.22 -3.61 33.63
C PRO A 126 4.49 -2.93 34.99
N LYS A 127 5.33 -3.54 35.82
CA LYS A 127 5.73 -2.96 37.10
C LYS A 127 6.58 -1.72 36.92
N ASP A 128 7.56 -1.73 36.02
CA ASP A 128 8.42 -0.57 35.75
C ASP A 128 7.57 0.62 35.30
N ARG A 129 6.58 0.38 34.44
CA ARG A 129 5.66 1.41 33.94
C ARG A 129 4.77 1.95 35.05
N LEU A 130 4.30 1.09 35.94
CA LEU A 130 3.51 1.49 37.11
C LEU A 130 4.35 2.34 38.08
N ASP A 131 5.59 1.93 38.37
CA ASP A 131 6.49 2.65 39.29
C ASP A 131 6.80 4.06 38.73
N ILE A 132 7.03 4.19 37.43
CA ILE A 132 7.20 5.51 36.79
C ILE A 132 5.91 6.35 36.87
N ALA A 133 4.75 5.75 36.61
CA ALA A 133 3.47 6.45 36.73
C ALA A 133 3.20 6.96 38.15
N TYR A 134 3.60 6.21 39.17
CA TYR A 134 3.50 6.66 40.56
C TYR A 134 4.46 7.83 40.88
N LYS A 135 5.71 7.76 40.46
CA LYS A 135 6.66 8.86 40.61
C LYS A 135 6.17 10.16 39.93
N ILE A 136 5.64 10.03 38.70
CA ILE A 136 5.06 11.19 38.01
C ILE A 136 3.84 11.70 38.77
N SER A 137 2.96 10.85 39.27
CA SER A 137 1.80 11.24 40.07
C SER A 137 2.22 11.96 41.35
N GLU A 138 3.25 11.47 42.04
CA GLU A 138 3.81 12.12 43.24
C GLU A 138 4.30 13.52 42.91
N ILE A 139 5.09 13.70 41.84
CA ILE A 139 5.57 15.02 41.42
C ILE A 139 4.42 15.97 41.12
N VAL A 140 3.38 15.49 40.41
CA VAL A 140 2.18 16.26 40.08
C VAL A 140 1.48 16.73 41.34
N PHE A 141 1.11 15.80 42.25
CA PHE A 141 0.34 16.14 43.46
C PHE A 141 1.14 16.96 44.50
N LYS A 142 2.47 16.84 44.51
CA LYS A 142 3.35 17.67 45.33
C LYS A 142 3.35 19.14 44.89
N ASN A 143 3.20 19.40 43.60
CA ASN A 143 3.35 20.75 43.01
C ASN A 143 2.00 21.42 42.68
N ILE A 144 0.86 20.78 42.89
CA ILE A 144 -0.46 21.40 42.68
C ILE A 144 -0.69 22.47 43.77
N THR A 145 -1.07 23.69 43.35
CA THR A 145 -1.43 24.78 44.22
C THR A 145 -2.89 25.19 44.16
N GLU A 146 -3.59 24.83 43.07
CA GLU A 146 -5.00 25.16 42.86
C GLU A 146 -5.82 23.92 42.46
N HIS A 147 -6.89 23.67 43.18
CA HIS A 147 -7.94 22.72 42.82
C HIS A 147 -9.25 23.47 42.62
N LYS A 148 -9.74 23.55 41.38
CA LYS A 148 -11.11 24.02 41.12
C LYS A 148 -12.08 22.86 41.40
N THR A 149 -12.85 22.97 42.45
CA THR A 149 -14.00 22.14 42.74
C THR A 149 -15.11 22.56 41.78
N ASP A 150 -15.37 21.79 40.72
CA ASP A 150 -16.58 21.95 39.89
C ASP A 150 -17.78 21.45 40.70
N ASN A 151 -18.34 22.29 41.55
CA ASN A 151 -19.72 22.18 42.04
C ASN A 151 -20.64 22.88 41.04
N ALA A 152 -20.97 22.23 39.97
CA ALA A 152 -22.12 22.56 39.12
C ALA A 152 -23.03 21.35 39.06
N GLN A 153 -23.90 21.25 40.06
CA GLN A 153 -25.15 20.49 40.01
C GLN A 153 -26.02 21.12 38.91
N SER A 154 -26.07 20.56 37.73
CA SER A 154 -27.15 20.85 36.79
C SER A 154 -28.27 19.86 37.02
N GLN A 155 -29.35 20.34 37.62
CA GLN A 155 -30.64 19.69 37.66
C GLN A 155 -31.17 19.44 36.22
N PRO A 156 -31.85 18.35 35.97
CA PRO A 156 -32.54 18.13 34.72
C PRO A 156 -33.82 18.96 34.70
N THR A 157 -33.95 19.90 33.79
CA THR A 157 -35.24 20.49 33.43
C THR A 157 -35.83 19.69 32.29
N ASP A 158 -36.88 18.97 32.60
CA ASP A 158 -37.85 18.47 31.61
C ASP A 158 -38.47 19.67 30.87
N GLY A 159 -38.45 19.61 29.57
CA GLY A 159 -39.10 20.59 28.69
C GLY A 159 -39.46 19.93 27.38
N ASN A 160 -40.67 19.38 27.36
CA ASN A 160 -41.39 18.97 26.15
C ASN A 160 -41.65 20.19 25.24
N GLY A 161 -41.46 20.03 23.94
CA GLY A 161 -41.82 21.05 22.96
C GLY A 161 -41.62 20.55 21.54
N ASP A 162 -42.73 20.03 20.98
CA ASP A 162 -42.92 19.77 19.54
C ASP A 162 -42.74 21.06 18.72
N GLY A 163 -42.21 20.94 17.53
CA GLY A 163 -42.17 22.04 16.55
C GLY A 163 -41.53 21.64 15.24
N ASP A 164 -42.35 21.19 14.30
CA ASP A 164 -42.05 21.10 12.86
C ASP A 164 -41.54 22.43 12.29
N GLY A 165 -40.61 22.37 11.35
CA GLY A 165 -40.17 23.56 10.62
C GLY A 165 -39.14 23.24 9.55
N ASP A 166 -39.66 22.86 8.39
CA ASP A 166 -38.98 22.80 7.09
C ASP A 166 -38.36 24.17 6.73
N SER A 167 -37.08 24.20 6.34
CA SER A 167 -36.62 25.08 5.27
C SER A 167 -35.15 24.83 4.87
N SER A 168 -35.03 24.55 3.61
CA SER A 168 -33.85 24.53 2.75
C SER A 168 -32.95 25.76 2.88
N ALA A 169 -31.63 25.55 2.96
CA ALA A 169 -30.65 26.47 2.41
C ALA A 169 -29.41 25.66 1.95
N VAL A 170 -29.19 25.75 0.67
CA VAL A 170 -27.99 25.34 -0.07
C VAL A 170 -26.89 26.32 0.28
N GLU A 171 -25.75 25.86 0.75
CA GLU A 171 -24.48 26.55 0.56
C GLU A 171 -23.40 25.55 0.19
N ASP A 172 -22.94 25.78 -1.02
CA ASP A 172 -21.81 25.25 -1.73
C ASP A 172 -20.53 25.65 -0.97
N ASP A 173 -19.71 24.69 -0.60
CA ASP A 173 -18.30 24.97 -0.38
C ASP A 173 -17.44 23.77 -0.79
N SER A 174 -16.91 23.95 -1.98
CA SER A 174 -15.95 23.10 -2.65
C SER A 174 -14.57 23.29 -2.03
N SER A 175 -14.11 22.34 -1.26
CA SER A 175 -12.69 22.11 -1.06
C SER A 175 -12.40 20.62 -0.83
N ASN A 176 -11.96 20.00 -1.90
CA ASN A 176 -11.50 18.63 -1.99
C ASN A 176 -10.12 18.47 -1.34
N PRO A 177 -9.89 17.49 -0.51
CA PRO A 177 -8.58 16.84 -0.44
C PRO A 177 -8.64 15.45 -1.05
N THR A 178 -7.90 15.26 -2.09
CA THR A 178 -7.57 14.02 -2.80
C THR A 178 -6.94 13.02 -1.83
N ILE A 179 -7.49 11.81 -1.72
CA ILE A 179 -7.08 10.80 -0.72
C ILE A 179 -6.35 9.61 -1.38
N LEU A 180 -5.55 9.83 -2.41
CA LEU A 180 -4.60 8.81 -2.87
C LEU A 180 -3.32 9.43 -3.40
N GLY A 181 -2.75 10.30 -2.61
CA GLY A 181 -1.31 10.46 -2.62
C GLY A 181 -0.69 9.40 -1.70
N THR A 182 0.56 9.06 -1.94
CA THR A 182 1.39 8.30 -0.99
C THR A 182 1.17 8.80 0.44
N ALA A 183 1.54 8.01 1.46
CA ALA A 183 1.50 8.49 2.84
C ALA A 183 2.13 9.88 3.01
N SER A 184 3.06 10.27 2.12
CA SER A 184 3.62 11.62 1.97
C SER A 184 2.63 12.64 1.40
N ASP A 185 1.75 12.27 0.48
CA ASP A 185 0.79 13.21 -0.12
C ASP A 185 -0.40 13.51 0.80
N VAL A 186 -0.73 12.57 1.68
CA VAL A 186 -1.71 12.81 2.76
C VAL A 186 -1.16 13.78 3.79
N LEU A 187 0.17 13.86 3.95
CA LEU A 187 0.87 14.81 4.83
C LEU A 187 1.22 16.14 4.13
N GLY A 188 1.30 16.17 2.80
CA GLY A 188 1.70 17.34 1.99
C GLY A 188 0.57 18.29 1.58
N GLY A 189 -0.68 17.99 1.84
CA GLY A 189 -1.86 18.78 1.45
C GLY A 189 -2.17 20.00 2.31
N MET A 190 -1.24 20.48 3.14
CA MET A 190 -1.31 21.79 3.80
C MET A 190 -0.22 22.71 3.27
N GLU A 191 -0.36 23.14 2.03
CA GLU A 191 0.38 24.33 1.58
C GLU A 191 -0.07 25.54 2.39
N SER A 192 0.78 25.94 3.33
CA SER A 192 0.74 27.29 3.89
C SER A 192 1.26 28.25 2.82
N THR A 193 0.39 29.03 2.25
CA THR A 193 0.75 30.25 1.52
C THR A 193 1.54 31.15 2.46
N VAL A 194 2.87 31.09 2.34
CA VAL A 194 3.77 32.08 2.92
C VAL A 194 3.77 33.28 1.96
N THR A 195 3.00 34.29 2.28
CA THR A 195 3.27 35.63 1.80
C THR A 195 4.47 36.15 2.58
N THR A 196 5.60 36.27 1.91
CA THR A 196 6.76 37.00 2.37
C THR A 196 6.42 38.47 2.44
N ASP A 197 6.33 39.02 3.63
CA ASP A 197 6.60 40.40 3.89
C ASP A 197 7.67 40.47 4.96
N SER A 198 8.82 40.98 4.52
CA SER A 198 9.98 41.33 5.32
C SER A 198 9.75 42.67 5.98
N SER A 199 9.73 42.71 7.31
CA SER A 199 10.21 43.88 8.05
C SER A 199 10.39 43.57 9.53
N ASP A 200 11.62 43.77 9.96
CA ASP A 200 12.12 44.24 11.23
C ASP A 200 11.80 43.50 12.54
N VAL A 201 12.89 42.91 13.02
CA VAL A 201 13.14 42.51 14.41
C VAL A 201 13.27 43.75 15.27
N THR A 202 12.37 43.96 16.19
CA THR A 202 12.67 44.68 17.45
C THR A 202 11.98 43.98 18.60
N SER A 203 12.82 43.59 19.56
CA SER A 203 12.48 43.09 20.89
C SER A 203 11.47 44.00 21.63
N ASN A 204 10.33 43.45 22.03
CA ASN A 204 9.57 43.99 23.14
C ASN A 204 9.00 42.87 24.01
N ILE A 205 9.52 42.80 25.22
CA ILE A 205 9.00 42.10 26.38
C ILE A 205 7.71 42.81 26.82
N GLY A 206 6.63 42.03 26.92
CA GLY A 206 5.47 42.43 27.72
C GLY A 206 4.30 42.99 26.93
N SER A 207 3.30 42.12 26.70
CA SER A 207 1.88 42.50 26.83
C SER A 207 1.00 41.26 26.83
N ASP A 208 0.09 41.16 27.79
CA ASP A 208 -0.98 40.17 27.90
C ASP A 208 -1.77 40.09 26.62
N SER A 209 -1.53 39.07 25.80
CA SER A 209 -2.43 38.75 24.71
C SER A 209 -3.62 37.94 25.26
N ASN A 210 -4.71 38.65 25.56
CA ASN A 210 -6.02 38.06 25.85
C ASN A 210 -6.44 37.14 24.67
N ILE A 211 -6.25 35.83 24.86
CA ILE A 211 -6.69 34.84 23.91
C ILE A 211 -8.22 34.92 23.85
N SER A 212 -8.78 35.11 22.64
CA SER A 212 -10.22 35.24 22.47
C SER A 212 -10.97 33.98 22.99
N LYS A 213 -12.16 34.17 23.59
CA LYS A 213 -12.97 33.09 24.16
C LYS A 213 -13.19 31.93 23.14
N SER A 214 -13.29 32.25 21.86
CA SER A 214 -13.43 31.27 20.79
C SER A 214 -12.18 30.38 20.61
N LYS A 215 -10.98 30.93 20.77
CA LYS A 215 -9.74 30.14 20.73
C LYS A 215 -9.60 29.25 21.97
N GLN A 216 -9.97 29.76 23.16
CA GLN A 216 -9.96 28.97 24.41
C GLN A 216 -10.90 27.76 24.30
N THR A 217 -12.10 27.93 23.73
CA THR A 217 -13.05 26.83 23.51
C THR A 217 -12.52 25.79 22.51
N LYS A 218 -11.81 26.21 21.45
CA LYS A 218 -11.18 25.29 20.50
C LYS A 218 -10.06 24.47 21.16
N ILE A 219 -9.24 25.10 21.98
CA ILE A 219 -8.15 24.44 22.73
C ILE A 219 -8.72 23.42 23.72
N ALA A 220 -9.74 23.80 24.50
CA ALA A 220 -10.41 22.88 25.43
C ALA A 220 -10.99 21.66 24.69
N LYS A 221 -11.68 21.87 23.57
CA LYS A 221 -12.18 20.76 22.73
C LYS A 221 -11.07 19.85 22.17
N SER A 222 -9.92 20.42 21.82
CA SER A 222 -8.76 19.62 21.36
C SER A 222 -8.16 18.81 22.52
N PHE A 223 -8.08 19.37 23.70
CA PHE A 223 -7.61 18.66 24.90
C PHE A 223 -8.57 17.53 25.31
N ASP A 224 -9.88 17.76 25.26
CA ASP A 224 -10.86 16.69 25.50
C ASP A 224 -10.75 15.56 24.47
N LYS A 225 -10.50 15.89 23.20
CA LYS A 225 -10.21 14.87 22.18
C LYS A 225 -8.95 14.05 22.50
N GLN A 226 -7.88 14.68 23.01
CA GLN A 226 -6.69 13.96 23.45
C GLN A 226 -6.99 13.04 24.63
N LYS A 227 -7.77 13.52 25.63
CA LYS A 227 -8.20 12.70 26.78
C LYS A 227 -9.06 11.50 26.32
N ASP A 228 -10.01 11.71 25.42
CA ASP A 228 -10.86 10.64 24.87
C ASP A 228 -10.03 9.63 24.06
N PHE A 229 -9.04 10.10 23.30
CA PHE A 229 -8.11 9.24 22.57
C PHE A 229 -7.31 8.34 23.52
N LEU A 230 -6.65 8.90 24.53
CA LEU A 230 -5.89 8.14 25.54
C LEU A 230 -6.76 7.21 26.40
N ALA A 231 -8.05 7.53 26.55
CA ALA A 231 -9.02 6.68 27.23
C ALA A 231 -9.61 5.56 26.32
N GLY A 232 -9.14 5.47 25.06
CA GLY A 232 -9.67 4.52 24.08
C GLY A 232 -11.10 4.82 23.63
N LYS A 233 -11.66 5.99 23.96
CA LYS A 233 -13.02 6.43 23.60
C LYS A 233 -13.03 7.15 22.27
N ILE A 234 -12.45 6.56 21.21
CA ILE A 234 -12.46 7.15 19.88
C ILE A 234 -13.87 7.10 19.34
N LYS A 235 -14.53 8.25 19.20
CA LYS A 235 -15.76 8.35 18.42
C LYS A 235 -15.39 8.09 16.98
N LYS A 236 -15.87 6.98 16.42
CA LYS A 236 -15.74 6.70 14.97
C LYS A 236 -16.25 7.93 14.22
N LYS A 237 -15.33 8.62 13.53
CA LYS A 237 -15.71 9.71 12.63
C LYS A 237 -16.73 9.11 11.65
N LYS A 238 -17.88 9.74 11.45
CA LYS A 238 -18.81 9.28 10.43
C LYS A 238 -18.11 9.47 9.10
N VAL A 239 -17.60 8.36 8.56
CA VAL A 239 -16.94 8.31 7.25
C VAL A 239 -17.95 8.82 6.23
N SER A 240 -17.58 9.80 5.42
CA SER A 240 -18.46 10.34 4.39
C SER A 240 -18.87 9.22 3.43
N ARG A 241 -20.00 9.37 2.72
CA ARG A 241 -20.46 8.35 1.77
C ARG A 241 -19.42 8.08 0.68
N ARG A 242 -18.66 9.13 0.27
CA ARG A 242 -17.55 9.04 -0.69
C ARG A 242 -16.36 8.26 -0.12
N GLU A 243 -15.92 8.58 1.10
CA GLU A 243 -14.83 7.86 1.77
C GLU A 243 -15.15 6.38 1.99
N LYS A 244 -16.40 6.06 2.35
CA LYS A 244 -16.86 4.67 2.48
C LYS A 244 -16.79 3.94 1.15
N THR A 245 -17.22 4.57 0.06
CA THR A 245 -17.13 3.99 -1.29
C THR A 245 -15.67 3.77 -1.70
N LEU A 246 -14.76 4.72 -1.41
CA LEU A 246 -13.33 4.57 -1.66
C LEU A 246 -12.71 3.43 -0.86
N LEU A 247 -13.01 3.34 0.43
CA LEU A 247 -12.54 2.23 1.27
C LEU A 247 -13.00 0.87 0.73
N ASP A 248 -14.28 0.76 0.32
CA ASP A 248 -14.82 -0.46 -0.29
C ASP A 248 -14.11 -0.79 -1.62
N VAL A 249 -13.73 0.22 -2.41
CA VAL A 249 -12.97 0.04 -3.66
C VAL A 249 -11.55 -0.44 -3.38
N LEU A 250 -10.86 0.17 -2.42
CA LEU A 250 -9.51 -0.19 -2.01
C LEU A 250 -9.45 -1.63 -1.48
N GLU A 251 -10.41 -2.01 -0.62
CA GLU A 251 -10.52 -3.35 -0.07
C GLU A 251 -10.78 -4.41 -1.15
N LYS A 252 -11.70 -4.14 -2.08
CA LYS A 252 -11.98 -5.03 -3.23
C LYS A 252 -10.80 -5.15 -4.18
N SER A 253 -10.04 -4.08 -4.36
CA SER A 253 -8.87 -4.05 -5.25
C SER A 253 -7.63 -4.67 -4.63
N LYS A 254 -7.61 -4.92 -3.32
CA LYS A 254 -6.49 -5.54 -2.59
C LYS A 254 -5.17 -4.83 -2.87
N ILE A 255 -5.09 -3.56 -2.50
CA ILE A 255 -3.92 -2.73 -2.73
C ILE A 255 -2.91 -2.95 -1.59
N ASP A 256 -1.65 -3.22 -1.97
CA ASP A 256 -0.52 -3.30 -1.06
C ASP A 256 0.48 -2.19 -1.38
N LEU A 257 1.03 -1.56 -0.35
CA LEU A 257 2.18 -0.68 -0.46
C LEU A 257 3.45 -1.51 -0.20
N VAL A 258 4.32 -1.57 -1.19
CA VAL A 258 5.54 -2.38 -1.15
C VAL A 258 6.76 -1.47 -1.14
N PRO A 259 7.57 -1.44 -0.06
CA PRO A 259 8.80 -0.67 -0.05
C PRO A 259 9.82 -1.28 -1.02
N VAL A 260 10.36 -0.43 -1.90
CA VAL A 260 11.33 -0.76 -2.94
C VAL A 260 12.49 0.24 -2.95
N ALA A 261 13.53 -0.03 -3.72
CA ALA A 261 14.68 0.83 -3.94
C ALA A 261 15.55 1.12 -2.69
N SER A 262 15.41 0.41 -1.59
CA SER A 262 16.18 0.66 -0.37
C SER A 262 17.71 0.66 -0.63
N ASP A 263 18.20 -0.31 -1.43
CA ASP A 263 19.62 -0.43 -1.75
C ASP A 263 20.09 0.66 -2.71
N VAL A 264 19.24 1.03 -3.68
CA VAL A 264 19.54 2.08 -4.67
C VAL A 264 19.62 3.45 -3.99
N LEU A 265 18.72 3.75 -3.08
CA LEU A 265 18.71 5.01 -2.33
C LEU A 265 19.92 5.12 -1.39
N LYS A 266 20.27 4.04 -0.67
CA LYS A 266 21.48 3.98 0.18
C LYS A 266 22.74 4.28 -0.61
N ASN A 267 22.89 3.70 -1.81
CA ASN A 267 24.03 3.94 -2.69
C ASN A 267 24.13 5.40 -3.15
N ASN A 268 23.02 6.13 -3.14
CA ASN A 268 22.96 7.57 -3.44
C ASN A 268 22.95 8.46 -2.17
N GLY A 269 23.26 7.90 -0.99
CA GLY A 269 23.34 8.64 0.27
C GLY A 269 21.98 9.03 0.85
N ILE A 270 20.86 8.48 0.35
CA ILE A 270 19.51 8.76 0.79
C ILE A 270 19.04 7.61 1.69
N VAL A 271 18.61 7.94 2.90
CA VAL A 271 18.03 6.97 3.84
C VAL A 271 16.53 6.92 3.60
N GLY A 272 16.02 5.76 3.21
CA GLY A 272 14.60 5.55 2.98
C GLY A 272 14.31 4.48 1.94
N ASN A 273 13.07 4.44 1.48
CA ASN A 273 12.57 3.57 0.43
C ASN A 273 11.49 4.30 -0.35
N VAL A 274 11.31 3.90 -1.60
CA VAL A 274 10.18 4.33 -2.43
C VAL A 274 9.03 3.34 -2.21
N GLU A 275 7.81 3.80 -2.07
CA GLU A 275 6.64 2.95 -1.94
C GLU A 275 6.05 2.64 -3.31
N CYS A 276 6.04 1.36 -3.68
CA CYS A 276 5.37 0.87 -4.89
C CYS A 276 3.93 0.46 -4.57
N ILE A 277 2.99 0.97 -5.33
CA ILE A 277 1.57 0.61 -5.22
C ILE A 277 1.32 -0.65 -6.04
N LEU A 278 1.02 -1.77 -5.36
CA LEU A 278 0.69 -3.04 -5.98
C LEU A 278 -0.81 -3.32 -5.85
N VAL A 279 -1.54 -3.19 -6.94
CA VAL A 279 -2.96 -3.55 -7.04
C VAL A 279 -3.08 -5.00 -7.46
N LYS A 280 -3.56 -5.86 -6.56
CA LYS A 280 -3.68 -7.32 -6.81
C LYS A 280 -4.93 -7.71 -7.58
N ASN A 281 -5.92 -6.83 -7.64
CA ASN A 281 -7.17 -7.09 -8.34
C ASN A 281 -7.72 -5.80 -8.96
N MET A 282 -7.64 -5.69 -10.28
CA MET A 282 -8.23 -4.57 -11.01
C MET A 282 -9.75 -4.67 -11.00
N THR A 283 -10.45 -3.65 -10.49
CA THR A 283 -11.90 -3.55 -10.47
C THR A 283 -12.39 -2.42 -11.38
N LYS A 284 -13.65 -2.48 -11.81
CA LYS A 284 -14.23 -1.42 -12.66
C LYS A 284 -14.34 -0.10 -11.92
N GLU A 285 -14.66 -0.17 -10.64
CA GLU A 285 -14.77 0.97 -9.75
C GLU A 285 -13.42 1.68 -9.61
N LEU A 286 -12.32 0.92 -9.47
CA LEU A 286 -10.96 1.47 -9.43
C LEU A 286 -10.59 2.17 -10.76
N ILE A 287 -10.88 1.54 -11.91
CA ILE A 287 -10.59 2.14 -13.23
C ILE A 287 -11.33 3.46 -13.41
N LEU A 288 -12.54 3.58 -12.87
CA LEU A 288 -13.36 4.80 -12.97
C LEU A 288 -13.05 5.82 -11.87
N SER A 289 -12.18 5.51 -10.92
CA SER A 289 -11.70 6.47 -9.92
C SER A 289 -10.63 7.38 -10.53
N ASP A 290 -10.48 8.58 -9.98
CA ASP A 290 -9.43 9.53 -10.40
C ASP A 290 -8.02 9.07 -9.97
N GLU A 291 -7.93 7.98 -9.25
CA GLU A 291 -6.74 7.41 -8.62
C GLU A 291 -6.14 6.24 -9.40
N PHE A 292 -6.68 5.97 -10.58
CA PHE A 292 -6.14 4.95 -11.47
C PHE A 292 -5.36 5.62 -12.60
N PRO A 293 -4.01 5.50 -12.65
CA PRO A 293 -3.18 6.28 -13.56
C PRO A 293 -3.39 5.97 -15.04
N MET A 294 -3.95 4.82 -15.36
CA MET A 294 -4.10 4.30 -16.72
C MET A 294 -5.52 4.42 -17.27
N SER A 295 -6.36 5.24 -16.66
CA SER A 295 -7.76 5.40 -17.06
C SER A 295 -7.90 6.32 -18.27
N ILE A 296 -8.71 5.91 -19.25
CA ILE A 296 -9.21 6.82 -20.28
C ILE A 296 -10.13 7.84 -19.63
N ALA A 297 -9.99 9.11 -20.03
CA ALA A 297 -10.94 10.15 -19.63
C ALA A 297 -12.38 9.68 -19.89
N LYS A 298 -13.26 9.88 -18.91
CA LYS A 298 -14.66 9.38 -18.94
C LYS A 298 -15.40 9.82 -20.20
N ASP A 299 -15.01 10.96 -20.76
CA ASP A 299 -15.66 11.62 -21.88
C ASP A 299 -15.03 11.29 -23.24
N ASP A 300 -13.91 10.56 -23.29
CA ASP A 300 -13.27 10.16 -24.55
C ASP A 300 -13.86 8.86 -25.12
N ILE A 301 -15.07 9.01 -25.67
CA ILE A 301 -15.80 7.91 -26.33
C ILE A 301 -15.04 7.38 -27.53
N GLY A 302 -14.30 8.26 -28.25
CA GLY A 302 -13.56 7.89 -29.47
C GLY A 302 -12.42 6.93 -29.18
N ALA A 303 -11.55 7.26 -28.24
CA ALA A 303 -10.43 6.39 -27.84
C ALA A 303 -10.94 5.06 -27.27
N ARG A 304 -12.00 5.09 -26.47
CA ARG A 304 -12.61 3.90 -25.92
C ARG A 304 -13.18 2.97 -26.99
N THR A 305 -13.86 3.51 -28.02
CA THR A 305 -14.42 2.74 -29.12
C THR A 305 -13.30 2.07 -29.92
N MET A 306 -12.20 2.79 -30.17
CA MET A 306 -11.03 2.26 -30.85
C MET A 306 -10.37 1.11 -30.06
N LEU A 307 -10.21 1.27 -28.76
CA LEU A 307 -9.66 0.20 -27.91
C LEU A 307 -10.61 -0.99 -27.79
N GLN A 308 -11.92 -0.77 -27.75
CA GLN A 308 -12.89 -1.85 -27.77
C GLN A 308 -12.75 -2.70 -29.05
N LYS A 309 -12.54 -2.08 -30.20
CA LYS A 309 -12.26 -2.81 -31.45
C LYS A 309 -11.02 -3.69 -31.33
N ASN A 310 -9.94 -3.18 -30.71
CA ASN A 310 -8.73 -3.98 -30.48
C ASN A 310 -8.98 -5.17 -29.55
N VAL A 311 -9.82 -4.98 -28.53
CA VAL A 311 -10.26 -6.08 -27.64
C VAL A 311 -11.04 -7.13 -28.42
N ASP A 312 -12.01 -6.73 -29.25
CA ASP A 312 -12.83 -7.64 -30.04
C ASP A 312 -12.00 -8.42 -31.08
N ASP A 313 -11.09 -7.73 -31.78
CA ASP A 313 -10.11 -8.36 -32.68
C ASP A 313 -9.20 -9.35 -31.92
N GLY A 314 -8.78 -9.01 -30.70
CA GLY A 314 -8.00 -9.89 -29.83
C GLY A 314 -8.79 -11.17 -29.46
N ILE A 315 -10.07 -11.06 -29.18
CA ILE A 315 -10.95 -12.20 -28.88
C ILE A 315 -11.01 -13.16 -30.08
N VAL A 316 -11.19 -12.61 -31.29
CA VAL A 316 -11.24 -13.42 -32.52
C VAL A 316 -9.92 -14.16 -32.77
N LEU A 317 -8.80 -13.43 -32.63
CA LEU A 317 -7.45 -14.01 -32.76
C LEU A 317 -7.21 -15.09 -31.70
N GLY A 318 -7.56 -14.81 -30.45
CA GLY A 318 -7.39 -15.72 -29.33
C GLY A 318 -8.23 -16.98 -29.43
N ALA A 319 -9.44 -16.88 -29.97
CA ALA A 319 -10.28 -18.06 -30.24
C ALA A 319 -9.66 -18.98 -31.30
N LYS A 320 -9.05 -18.41 -32.36
CA LYS A 320 -8.33 -19.18 -33.37
C LYS A 320 -7.09 -19.87 -32.77
N LEU A 321 -6.35 -19.17 -31.96
CA LEU A 321 -5.17 -19.68 -31.27
C LEU A 321 -5.55 -20.78 -30.27
N GLY A 322 -6.55 -20.54 -29.43
CA GLY A 322 -7.03 -21.48 -28.42
C GLY A 322 -7.47 -22.79 -29.01
N ARG A 323 -8.22 -22.77 -30.11
CA ARG A 323 -8.62 -24.01 -30.83
C ARG A 323 -7.42 -24.82 -31.31
N ARG A 324 -6.38 -24.17 -31.86
CA ARG A 324 -5.16 -24.85 -32.30
C ARG A 324 -4.39 -25.46 -31.12
N LEU A 325 -4.33 -24.76 -29.98
CA LEU A 325 -3.69 -25.26 -28.78
C LEU A 325 -4.49 -26.38 -28.12
N GLN A 326 -5.82 -26.30 -28.11
CA GLN A 326 -6.70 -27.31 -27.54
C GLN A 326 -6.53 -28.65 -28.26
N ILE A 327 -6.51 -28.66 -29.59
CA ILE A 327 -6.30 -29.89 -30.41
C ILE A 327 -4.94 -30.53 -30.05
N ARG A 328 -3.94 -29.75 -29.73
CA ARG A 328 -2.59 -30.24 -29.44
C ARG A 328 -2.37 -30.57 -27.95
N ASN A 329 -3.21 -30.09 -27.06
CA ASN A 329 -3.14 -30.36 -25.63
C ASN A 329 -4.03 -31.52 -25.18
N GLU A 330 -4.69 -32.21 -26.15
CA GLU A 330 -5.40 -33.44 -25.87
C GLU A 330 -4.42 -34.53 -25.43
N ILE A 331 -4.78 -35.24 -24.37
CA ILE A 331 -3.97 -36.33 -23.81
C ILE A 331 -3.78 -37.36 -24.93
N ASN A 332 -2.58 -37.47 -25.47
CA ASN A 332 -2.26 -38.53 -26.42
C ASN A 332 -2.16 -39.85 -25.67
N VAL A 333 -3.06 -40.73 -25.98
CA VAL A 333 -3.04 -42.08 -25.48
C VAL A 333 -2.57 -42.98 -26.62
N ASP A 334 -1.27 -43.23 -26.69
CA ASP A 334 -0.71 -44.15 -27.67
C ASP A 334 -0.89 -45.59 -27.19
N LYS A 335 -1.69 -46.33 -27.93
CA LYS A 335 -1.93 -47.75 -27.67
C LYS A 335 -1.04 -48.59 -28.59
N PHE A 336 -0.03 -49.20 -28.01
CA PHE A 336 0.84 -50.14 -28.72
C PHE A 336 0.27 -51.53 -28.52
N THR A 337 -0.31 -52.11 -29.59
CA THR A 337 -0.85 -53.48 -29.63
C THR A 337 0.23 -54.49 -30.03
N ARG A 338 -0.07 -55.79 -29.92
CA ARG A 338 0.85 -56.90 -30.25
C ARG A 338 2.17 -56.86 -29.49
N ARG A 339 2.07 -56.74 -28.14
CA ARG A 339 3.22 -56.77 -27.23
C ARG A 339 3.26 -58.10 -26.48
N ASN A 340 4.47 -58.45 -25.98
CA ASN A 340 4.70 -59.68 -25.19
C ASN A 340 4.29 -59.48 -23.73
N ILE A 341 4.19 -58.23 -23.27
CA ILE A 341 3.87 -57.88 -21.89
C ILE A 341 2.91 -56.68 -21.91
N GLY A 342 1.95 -56.64 -20.97
CA GLY A 342 1.00 -55.56 -20.84
C GLY A 342 -0.40 -55.98 -20.44
N LYS A 343 -1.41 -55.23 -20.84
CA LYS A 343 -2.83 -55.59 -20.69
C LYS A 343 -3.26 -56.46 -21.86
N ILE A 344 -4.06 -57.50 -21.59
CA ILE A 344 -4.56 -58.42 -22.63
C ILE A 344 -5.53 -57.67 -23.57
N ASP A 345 -5.26 -57.72 -24.87
CA ASP A 345 -6.20 -57.25 -25.87
C ASP A 345 -7.23 -58.37 -26.16
N LYS A 346 -8.44 -58.18 -25.65
CA LYS A 346 -9.53 -59.14 -25.78
C LYS A 346 -9.84 -59.52 -27.23
N ARG A 347 -9.48 -58.66 -28.21
CA ARG A 347 -9.69 -58.89 -29.63
C ARG A 347 -8.73 -59.92 -30.20
N LEU A 348 -7.55 -60.09 -29.58
CA LEU A 348 -6.50 -60.99 -29.99
C LEU A 348 -6.49 -62.31 -29.20
N MET A 349 -7.42 -62.46 -28.23
CA MET A 349 -7.48 -63.68 -27.40
C MET A 349 -7.68 -64.97 -28.20
N HIS A 350 -8.29 -64.90 -29.40
CA HIS A 350 -8.46 -66.03 -30.23
C HIS A 350 -7.13 -66.57 -30.77
N GLU A 351 -6.08 -65.75 -30.89
CA GLU A 351 -4.76 -66.18 -31.35
C GLU A 351 -4.07 -67.11 -30.34
N LEU A 352 -4.42 -67.09 -29.05
CA LEU A 352 -3.91 -68.02 -28.04
C LEU A 352 -4.24 -69.51 -28.33
N GLY A 353 -5.24 -69.76 -29.11
CA GLY A 353 -5.61 -71.14 -29.50
C GLY A 353 -4.85 -71.69 -30.72
N PHE A 354 -4.13 -70.87 -31.43
CA PHE A 354 -3.47 -71.24 -32.69
C PHE A 354 -1.94 -71.03 -32.68
N GLU A 355 -1.39 -70.10 -31.83
CA GLU A 355 0.04 -69.78 -31.79
C GLU A 355 0.58 -69.89 -30.41
N THR A 356 1.78 -70.51 -30.25
CA THR A 356 2.49 -70.62 -28.95
C THR A 356 3.14 -69.32 -28.51
N ASP A 357 3.40 -68.40 -29.42
CA ASP A 357 4.03 -67.07 -29.15
C ASP A 357 3.12 -65.91 -29.55
N SER A 358 1.91 -65.92 -29.06
CA SER A 358 0.94 -64.86 -29.40
C SER A 358 1.20 -63.55 -28.66
N ASN A 359 1.47 -62.50 -29.41
CA ASN A 359 1.63 -61.13 -28.92
C ASN A 359 0.27 -60.46 -28.69
N ILE A 360 -0.44 -60.89 -27.66
CA ILE A 360 -1.84 -60.49 -27.37
C ILE A 360 -1.96 -59.32 -26.40
N PHE A 361 -0.85 -58.76 -25.92
CA PHE A 361 -0.87 -57.66 -24.98
C PHE A 361 -0.82 -56.31 -25.69
N TYR A 362 -1.35 -55.29 -24.99
CA TYR A 362 -1.17 -53.90 -25.38
C TYR A 362 -0.66 -53.07 -24.20
N ASN A 363 0.15 -52.08 -24.48
CA ASN A 363 0.60 -51.06 -23.57
C ASN A 363 0.00 -49.72 -23.98
N THR A 364 -0.40 -48.94 -22.97
CA THR A 364 -0.96 -47.62 -23.19
C THR A 364 0.02 -46.61 -22.55
N PHE A 365 0.58 -45.76 -23.38
CA PHE A 365 1.38 -44.64 -22.92
C PHE A 365 0.51 -43.39 -22.92
N VAL A 366 0.40 -42.75 -21.77
CA VAL A 366 -0.36 -41.53 -21.59
C VAL A 366 0.64 -40.39 -21.44
N THR A 367 0.79 -39.58 -22.46
CA THR A 367 1.63 -38.37 -22.40
C THR A 367 0.87 -37.28 -21.66
N LYS A 368 1.35 -36.91 -20.48
CA LYS A 368 0.80 -35.80 -19.70
C LYS A 368 1.65 -34.56 -19.91
N TYR A 369 1.00 -33.44 -20.17
CA TYR A 369 1.68 -32.15 -20.26
C TYR A 369 1.85 -31.55 -18.88
N LYS A 370 3.05 -30.96 -18.59
CA LYS A 370 3.28 -30.16 -17.38
C LYS A 370 2.39 -28.94 -17.41
N LYS A 371 1.94 -28.53 -16.24
CA LYS A 371 1.24 -27.28 -16.07
C LYS A 371 2.16 -26.11 -16.41
N ILE A 372 1.63 -25.10 -17.10
CA ILE A 372 2.39 -23.91 -17.50
C ILE A 372 1.80 -22.69 -16.80
N ASN A 373 2.66 -21.83 -16.29
CA ASN A 373 2.28 -20.57 -15.69
C ASN A 373 2.98 -19.42 -16.42
N PHE A 374 2.21 -18.54 -17.05
CA PHE A 374 2.69 -17.34 -17.68
C PHE A 374 2.34 -16.13 -16.84
N HIS A 375 3.33 -15.31 -16.51
CA HIS A 375 3.14 -13.96 -16.01
C HIS A 375 3.61 -12.98 -17.08
N ILE A 376 2.67 -12.22 -17.66
CA ILE A 376 2.97 -11.19 -18.66
C ILE A 376 2.97 -9.84 -17.95
N SER A 377 4.14 -9.20 -17.91
CA SER A 377 4.32 -7.86 -17.38
C SER A 377 4.49 -6.87 -18.53
N VAL A 378 3.56 -5.95 -18.66
CA VAL A 378 3.48 -5.00 -19.76
C VAL A 378 3.83 -3.61 -19.28
N ASP A 379 4.69 -2.94 -20.02
CA ASP A 379 4.94 -1.51 -19.86
C ASP A 379 3.71 -0.71 -20.30
N ALA A 380 3.22 0.14 -19.42
CA ALA A 380 2.13 1.05 -19.69
C ALA A 380 2.55 2.51 -19.56
N SER A 381 3.81 2.80 -19.88
CA SER A 381 4.33 4.17 -19.94
C SER A 381 3.82 4.91 -21.17
N ALA A 382 3.93 6.24 -21.15
CA ALA A 382 3.45 7.11 -22.23
C ALA A 382 4.11 6.82 -23.59
N SER A 383 5.34 6.30 -23.62
CA SER A 383 6.05 5.90 -24.85
C SER A 383 5.37 4.74 -25.60
N MET A 384 4.58 3.95 -24.88
CA MET A 384 3.79 2.86 -25.46
C MET A 384 2.53 3.30 -26.19
N GLN A 385 2.19 4.60 -26.19
CA GLN A 385 0.97 5.11 -26.87
C GLN A 385 0.91 4.77 -28.36
N GLY A 386 -0.29 4.77 -28.91
CA GLY A 386 -0.54 4.57 -30.33
C GLY A 386 -0.55 3.11 -30.77
N LYS A 387 0.19 2.79 -31.84
CA LYS A 387 0.20 1.46 -32.45
C LYS A 387 0.75 0.38 -31.52
N LYS A 388 1.77 0.70 -30.70
CA LYS A 388 2.37 -0.22 -29.74
C LYS A 388 1.32 -0.70 -28.73
N TRP A 389 0.59 0.24 -28.11
CA TRP A 389 -0.44 -0.08 -27.12
C TRP A 389 -1.59 -0.89 -27.71
N ASN A 390 -2.12 -0.42 -28.85
CA ASN A 390 -3.24 -1.09 -29.52
C ASN A 390 -2.95 -2.55 -29.85
N ARG A 391 -1.73 -2.84 -30.31
CA ARG A 391 -1.31 -4.20 -30.64
C ARG A 391 -0.99 -5.02 -29.42
N THR A 392 -0.42 -4.41 -28.38
CA THR A 392 -0.12 -5.06 -27.10
C THR A 392 -1.40 -5.47 -26.38
N ILE A 393 -2.41 -4.59 -26.32
CA ILE A 393 -3.72 -4.94 -25.77
C ILE A 393 -4.36 -6.09 -26.55
N LYS A 394 -4.35 -6.01 -27.89
CA LYS A 394 -4.85 -7.09 -28.75
C LYS A 394 -4.14 -8.44 -28.47
N LEU A 395 -2.83 -8.40 -28.25
CA LEU A 395 -2.02 -9.58 -27.91
C LEU A 395 -2.42 -10.14 -26.54
N CYS A 396 -2.49 -9.29 -25.51
CA CYS A 396 -2.88 -9.69 -24.15
C CYS A 396 -4.27 -10.33 -24.13
N VAL A 397 -5.23 -9.73 -24.83
CA VAL A 397 -6.59 -10.28 -24.97
C VAL A 397 -6.60 -11.61 -25.71
N ALA A 398 -5.80 -11.73 -26.80
CA ALA A 398 -5.71 -12.97 -27.57
C ALA A 398 -5.12 -14.12 -26.74
N LEU A 399 -4.07 -13.85 -25.97
CA LEU A 399 -3.46 -14.84 -25.08
C LEU A 399 -4.42 -15.25 -23.96
N ALA A 400 -5.09 -14.29 -23.32
CA ALA A 400 -6.06 -14.59 -22.27
C ALA A 400 -7.26 -15.38 -22.80
N LYS A 401 -7.73 -15.09 -24.03
CA LYS A 401 -8.79 -15.87 -24.66
C LYS A 401 -8.32 -17.29 -25.00
N ALA A 402 -7.10 -17.43 -25.52
CA ALA A 402 -6.55 -18.73 -25.85
C ALA A 402 -6.35 -19.60 -24.59
N THR A 403 -5.77 -19.04 -23.54
CA THR A 403 -5.56 -19.76 -22.26
C THR A 403 -6.87 -20.09 -21.56
N SER A 404 -7.91 -19.26 -21.68
CA SER A 404 -9.24 -19.58 -21.13
C SER A 404 -9.92 -20.80 -21.76
N MET A 405 -9.35 -21.36 -22.82
CA MET A 405 -9.83 -22.56 -23.53
C MET A 405 -9.00 -23.83 -23.23
N ILE A 406 -7.98 -23.69 -22.35
CA ILE A 406 -7.00 -24.75 -22.08
C ILE A 406 -6.84 -24.87 -20.56
N ASP A 407 -7.03 -26.08 -20.01
CA ASP A 407 -7.03 -26.30 -18.56
C ASP A 407 -5.63 -26.28 -17.91
N ASN A 408 -4.56 -26.58 -18.68
CA ASN A 408 -3.21 -26.74 -18.15
C ASN A 408 -2.35 -25.47 -18.20
N VAL A 409 -2.93 -24.31 -18.54
CA VAL A 409 -2.19 -23.07 -18.69
C VAL A 409 -2.81 -21.97 -17.82
N ASP A 410 -2.05 -21.50 -16.85
CA ASP A 410 -2.40 -20.31 -16.07
C ASP A 410 -1.77 -19.08 -16.70
N LEU A 411 -2.51 -17.98 -16.73
CA LEU A 411 -2.06 -16.70 -17.24
C LEU A 411 -2.37 -15.57 -16.27
N THR A 412 -1.35 -14.80 -15.91
CA THR A 412 -1.47 -13.54 -15.18
C THR A 412 -0.99 -12.39 -16.07
N ILE A 413 -1.75 -11.31 -16.17
CA ILE A 413 -1.39 -10.10 -16.91
C ILE A 413 -1.30 -8.95 -15.92
N SER A 414 -0.15 -8.29 -15.88
CA SER A 414 0.07 -7.08 -15.08
C SER A 414 0.55 -5.92 -15.97
N PHE A 415 0.09 -4.72 -15.62
CA PHE A 415 0.57 -3.47 -16.23
C PHE A 415 1.38 -2.70 -15.21
N ARG A 416 2.44 -2.03 -15.66
CA ARG A 416 3.31 -1.21 -14.81
C ARG A 416 3.44 0.20 -15.38
N THR A 417 3.40 1.17 -14.50
CA THR A 417 3.57 2.60 -14.79
C THR A 417 4.02 3.32 -13.51
N SER A 418 3.94 4.62 -13.46
CA SER A 418 4.11 5.41 -12.23
C SER A 418 2.86 6.24 -11.94
N MET A 419 2.68 6.64 -10.70
CA MET A 419 1.65 7.56 -10.25
C MET A 419 2.26 8.51 -9.22
N GLY A 420 2.38 9.79 -9.58
CA GLY A 420 3.08 10.76 -8.73
C GLY A 420 4.49 10.29 -8.37
N ASN A 421 4.77 10.17 -7.09
CA ASN A 421 6.03 9.72 -6.52
C ASN A 421 6.14 8.19 -6.33
N SER A 422 5.19 7.40 -6.82
CA SER A 422 5.15 5.97 -6.58
C SER A 422 5.17 5.16 -7.88
N PRO A 423 6.01 4.12 -7.97
CA PRO A 423 5.84 3.07 -8.95
C PRO A 423 4.47 2.42 -8.76
N TYR A 424 3.83 2.03 -9.85
CA TYR A 424 2.47 1.50 -9.84
C TYR A 424 2.39 0.22 -10.65
N ILE A 425 1.86 -0.84 -10.06
CA ILE A 425 1.59 -2.10 -10.73
C ILE A 425 0.15 -2.50 -10.51
N VAL A 426 -0.51 -2.92 -11.58
CA VAL A 426 -1.85 -3.50 -11.50
C VAL A 426 -1.88 -4.88 -12.11
N VAL A 427 -2.33 -5.88 -11.34
CA VAL A 427 -2.69 -7.20 -11.85
C VAL A 427 -4.07 -7.07 -12.47
N ALA A 428 -4.07 -6.95 -13.80
CA ALA A 428 -5.28 -6.70 -14.56
C ALA A 428 -6.13 -7.95 -14.76
N TYR A 429 -5.47 -9.11 -14.85
CA TYR A 429 -6.11 -10.39 -15.05
C TYR A 429 -5.29 -11.53 -14.46
N ASP A 430 -5.95 -12.43 -13.75
CA ASP A 430 -5.41 -13.71 -13.27
C ASP A 430 -6.40 -14.83 -13.61
N SER A 431 -6.03 -15.73 -14.51
CA SER A 431 -6.89 -16.82 -14.99
C SER A 431 -7.37 -17.76 -13.87
N LYS A 432 -6.67 -17.81 -12.72
CA LYS A 432 -7.06 -18.62 -11.57
C LYS A 432 -8.27 -18.07 -10.81
N VAL A 433 -8.43 -16.76 -10.82
CA VAL A 433 -9.43 -16.04 -10.03
C VAL A 433 -10.48 -15.38 -10.90
N ASP A 434 -10.05 -14.84 -12.05
CA ASP A 434 -10.86 -13.99 -12.91
C ASP A 434 -11.51 -14.77 -14.05
N LYS A 435 -12.76 -14.41 -14.34
CA LYS A 435 -13.40 -14.87 -15.58
C LYS A 435 -12.93 -14.02 -16.77
N PHE A 436 -12.87 -14.62 -17.97
CA PHE A 436 -12.47 -13.91 -19.21
C PHE A 436 -13.33 -12.65 -19.48
N SER A 437 -14.57 -12.61 -19.01
CA SER A 437 -15.45 -11.44 -19.13
C SER A 437 -14.85 -10.15 -18.52
N LYS A 438 -13.96 -10.27 -17.53
CA LYS A 438 -13.25 -9.14 -16.93
C LYS A 438 -12.43 -8.40 -17.99
N ILE A 439 -11.66 -9.11 -18.80
CA ILE A 439 -10.86 -8.54 -19.90
C ILE A 439 -11.75 -7.80 -20.89
N LYS A 440 -12.80 -8.47 -21.36
CA LYS A 440 -13.75 -7.90 -22.33
C LYS A 440 -14.34 -6.58 -21.86
N ASN A 441 -14.65 -6.47 -20.57
CA ASN A 441 -15.35 -5.33 -20.01
C ASN A 441 -14.42 -4.21 -19.51
N MET A 442 -13.13 -4.47 -19.30
CA MET A 442 -12.22 -3.52 -18.63
C MET A 442 -11.05 -3.05 -19.49
N PHE A 443 -10.52 -3.89 -20.39
CA PHE A 443 -9.31 -3.54 -21.15
C PHE A 443 -9.49 -2.39 -22.14
N SER A 444 -10.72 -2.09 -22.55
CA SER A 444 -11.03 -0.93 -23.38
C SER A 444 -10.94 0.42 -22.65
N TYR A 445 -10.74 0.41 -21.33
CA TYR A 445 -10.56 1.62 -20.52
C TYR A 445 -9.10 1.95 -20.24
N LEU A 446 -8.16 1.09 -20.64
CA LEU A 446 -6.75 1.23 -20.28
C LEU A 446 -5.98 2.02 -21.33
N LEU A 447 -5.30 3.09 -20.90
CA LEU A 447 -4.35 3.87 -21.69
C LEU A 447 -2.97 3.88 -21.03
N PRO A 448 -1.89 3.88 -21.82
CA PRO A 448 -0.54 4.02 -21.28
C PRO A 448 -0.28 5.47 -20.90
N THR A 449 0.32 5.68 -19.72
CA THR A 449 0.55 6.99 -19.14
C THR A 449 1.83 7.01 -18.30
N HIS A 450 2.37 8.21 -18.05
CA HIS A 450 3.52 8.42 -17.14
C HIS A 450 4.82 7.73 -17.57
N THR A 451 5.66 7.35 -16.60
CA THR A 451 7.01 6.82 -16.79
C THR A 451 7.09 5.32 -16.51
N THR A 452 8.24 4.72 -16.82
CA THR A 452 8.52 3.29 -16.68
C THR A 452 9.48 3.01 -15.51
N PRO A 453 9.02 2.80 -14.27
CA PRO A 453 9.85 2.40 -13.14
C PRO A 453 10.11 0.88 -13.12
N GLU A 454 10.66 0.31 -14.19
CA GLU A 454 10.66 -1.13 -14.48
C GLU A 454 11.26 -1.98 -13.37
N GLY A 455 12.51 -1.72 -12.96
CA GLY A 455 13.17 -2.49 -11.90
C GLY A 455 12.51 -2.33 -10.52
N LEU A 456 11.97 -1.14 -10.21
CA LEU A 456 11.23 -0.91 -8.97
C LEU A 456 9.93 -1.72 -8.94
N CYS A 457 9.25 -1.78 -10.07
CA CYS A 457 8.06 -2.60 -10.23
C CYS A 457 8.39 -4.10 -10.13
N PHE A 458 9.50 -4.55 -10.69
CA PHE A 458 9.92 -5.96 -10.58
C PHE A 458 10.29 -6.35 -9.15
N GLU A 459 10.91 -5.44 -8.38
CA GLU A 459 11.19 -5.64 -6.96
C GLU A 459 9.90 -5.85 -6.16
N ALA A 460 8.88 -5.02 -6.41
CA ALA A 460 7.57 -5.19 -5.77
C ALA A 460 6.87 -6.47 -6.23
N LEU A 461 6.95 -6.80 -7.52
CA LEU A 461 6.29 -7.97 -8.10
C LEU A 461 6.84 -9.28 -7.57
N LEU A 462 8.13 -9.34 -7.17
CA LEU A 462 8.74 -10.52 -6.55
C LEU A 462 7.98 -10.99 -5.28
N ARG A 463 7.28 -10.08 -4.58
CA ARG A 463 6.43 -10.46 -3.42
C ARG A 463 5.10 -11.09 -3.84
N TYR A 464 4.68 -10.86 -5.07
CA TYR A 464 3.44 -11.39 -5.62
C TYR A 464 3.65 -12.70 -6.38
N LEU A 465 4.79 -12.86 -7.06
CA LEU A 465 5.08 -14.04 -7.87
C LEU A 465 5.18 -15.29 -6.97
N PRO A 466 4.38 -16.34 -7.25
CA PRO A 466 4.53 -17.61 -6.56
C PRO A 466 5.87 -18.24 -6.94
N LYS A 467 6.52 -18.92 -5.99
CA LYS A 467 7.73 -19.70 -6.30
C LYS A 467 7.38 -20.78 -7.34
N ALA A 468 8.27 -20.95 -8.31
CA ALA A 468 8.10 -21.99 -9.31
C ALA A 468 8.16 -23.39 -8.67
N SER A 469 7.33 -24.30 -9.14
CA SER A 469 7.28 -25.70 -8.69
C SER A 469 7.90 -26.59 -9.74
N ASN A 470 8.52 -27.69 -9.32
CA ASN A 470 9.12 -28.69 -10.25
C ASN A 470 8.09 -29.29 -11.23
N ASN A 471 6.80 -29.25 -10.88
CA ASN A 471 5.72 -29.78 -11.74
C ASN A 471 5.09 -28.70 -12.65
N THR A 472 5.63 -27.47 -12.64
CA THR A 472 5.07 -26.34 -13.38
C THR A 472 6.18 -25.61 -14.11
N ASN A 473 6.06 -25.42 -15.40
CA ASN A 473 6.96 -24.56 -16.16
C ASN A 473 6.49 -23.11 -16.05
N SER A 474 7.24 -22.27 -15.32
CA SER A 474 6.89 -20.87 -15.09
C SER A 474 7.67 -19.95 -16.02
N TYR A 475 6.97 -19.06 -16.69
CA TYR A 475 7.53 -18.07 -17.61
C TYR A 475 7.15 -16.65 -17.19
N PHE A 476 8.14 -15.77 -17.15
CA PHE A 476 7.95 -14.34 -16.98
C PHE A 476 8.19 -13.65 -18.32
N VAL A 477 7.13 -13.12 -18.91
CA VAL A 477 7.16 -12.45 -20.21
C VAL A 477 7.11 -10.95 -19.98
N ASN A 478 8.19 -10.25 -20.33
CA ASN A 478 8.24 -8.79 -20.28
C ASN A 478 7.99 -8.18 -21.66
N ILE A 479 7.19 -7.13 -21.71
CA ILE A 479 6.95 -6.31 -22.92
C ILE A 479 7.21 -4.86 -22.55
N SER A 480 8.23 -4.24 -23.15
CA SER A 480 8.65 -2.86 -22.91
C SER A 480 9.15 -2.21 -24.19
N ASP A 481 9.12 -0.89 -24.28
CA ASP A 481 9.60 -0.14 -25.44
C ASP A 481 10.72 0.85 -25.12
N GLY A 482 11.21 0.88 -23.88
CA GLY A 482 12.16 1.89 -23.46
C GLY A 482 13.09 1.50 -22.32
N GLU A 483 13.80 2.49 -21.85
CA GLU A 483 14.67 2.42 -20.70
C GLU A 483 13.89 2.73 -19.42
N PRO A 484 14.28 2.11 -18.28
CA PRO A 484 13.70 2.44 -16.99
C PRO A 484 13.94 3.91 -16.65
N CYS A 485 12.87 4.63 -16.36
CA CYS A 485 12.93 6.03 -15.96
C CYS A 485 11.87 6.34 -14.91
N PHE A 486 12.30 6.96 -13.80
CA PHE A 486 11.40 7.40 -12.75
C PHE A 486 12.05 8.51 -11.93
N ASN A 487 11.29 9.54 -11.57
CA ASN A 487 11.76 10.62 -10.71
C ASN A 487 11.00 10.58 -9.39
N TYR A 488 11.72 10.56 -8.31
CA TYR A 488 11.20 10.60 -6.95
C TYR A 488 11.56 11.95 -6.32
N HIS A 489 10.58 12.61 -5.72
CA HIS A 489 10.76 13.85 -4.99
C HIS A 489 10.41 13.62 -3.52
N SER A 490 11.40 13.70 -2.64
CA SER A 490 11.15 13.66 -1.20
C SER A 490 10.52 14.97 -0.72
N THR A 491 9.65 14.88 0.26
CA THR A 491 9.08 16.05 0.98
C THR A 491 10.14 16.97 1.62
N GLY A 492 11.38 16.50 1.77
CA GLY A 492 12.54 17.28 2.25
C GLY A 492 13.37 17.94 1.14
N GLY A 493 12.91 17.97 -0.12
CA GLY A 493 13.61 18.64 -1.24
C GLY A 493 14.74 17.84 -1.87
N ILE A 494 15.04 16.63 -1.40
CA ILE A 494 16.05 15.74 -2.01
C ILE A 494 15.36 14.89 -3.05
N GLY A 495 15.55 15.23 -4.34
CA GLY A 495 15.08 14.44 -5.47
C GLY A 495 16.01 13.27 -5.77
N PHE A 496 15.44 12.14 -6.17
CA PHE A 496 16.18 11.00 -6.70
C PHE A 496 15.70 10.69 -8.12
N SER A 497 16.64 10.66 -9.06
CA SER A 497 16.34 10.30 -10.45
C SER A 497 16.78 8.86 -10.71
N TYR A 498 15.81 7.99 -10.95
CA TYR A 498 16.02 6.59 -11.29
C TYR A 498 16.10 6.45 -12.81
N ASN A 499 17.31 6.56 -13.36
CA ASN A 499 17.56 6.48 -14.80
C ASN A 499 18.98 5.98 -15.10
N GLY A 500 19.34 5.82 -16.36
CA GLY A 500 20.67 5.46 -16.85
C GLY A 500 21.22 4.19 -16.19
N ALA A 501 22.53 4.16 -15.91
CA ALA A 501 23.22 2.97 -15.39
C ALA A 501 22.64 2.45 -14.06
N THR A 502 22.19 3.33 -13.18
CA THR A 502 21.60 2.93 -11.90
C THR A 502 20.32 2.12 -12.11
N ALA A 503 19.43 2.61 -12.98
CA ALA A 503 18.17 1.94 -13.28
C ALA A 503 18.38 0.62 -14.05
N LEU A 504 19.32 0.62 -15.02
CA LEU A 504 19.68 -0.59 -15.80
C LEU A 504 20.23 -1.70 -14.90
N ASN A 505 21.19 -1.37 -14.02
CA ASN A 505 21.81 -2.35 -13.11
C ASN A 505 20.81 -2.86 -12.07
N HIS A 506 19.97 -1.98 -11.53
CA HIS A 506 18.92 -2.36 -10.60
C HIS A 506 17.91 -3.30 -11.27
N THR A 507 17.42 -2.95 -12.48
CA THR A 507 16.52 -3.81 -13.25
C THR A 507 17.14 -5.17 -13.52
N ARG A 508 18.42 -5.23 -13.93
CA ARG A 508 19.17 -6.49 -14.12
C ARG A 508 19.20 -7.33 -12.84
N THR A 509 19.43 -6.70 -11.70
CA THR A 509 19.45 -7.39 -10.40
C THR A 509 18.10 -8.01 -10.09
N GLN A 510 17.00 -7.28 -10.30
CA GLN A 510 15.66 -7.80 -10.06
C GLN A 510 15.29 -8.92 -11.07
N VAL A 511 15.68 -8.79 -12.33
CA VAL A 511 15.52 -9.84 -13.35
C VAL A 511 16.23 -11.12 -12.91
N ASN A 512 17.46 -11.04 -12.38
CA ASN A 512 18.17 -12.21 -11.86
C ASN A 512 17.45 -12.83 -10.65
N LYS A 513 16.93 -12.02 -9.73
CA LYS A 513 16.12 -12.52 -8.61
C LYS A 513 14.86 -13.24 -9.10
N ILE A 514 14.21 -12.77 -10.18
CA ILE A 514 13.06 -13.48 -10.78
C ILE A 514 13.51 -14.84 -11.33
N ARG A 515 14.68 -14.93 -12.00
CA ARG A 515 15.23 -16.22 -12.45
C ARG A 515 15.52 -17.17 -11.29
N GLU A 516 16.07 -16.66 -10.19
CA GLU A 516 16.34 -17.45 -8.97
C GLU A 516 15.07 -18.04 -8.34
N THR A 517 13.90 -17.41 -8.56
CA THR A 517 12.61 -17.99 -8.13
C THR A 517 12.13 -19.11 -9.05
N GLY A 518 12.88 -19.46 -10.12
CA GLY A 518 12.60 -20.55 -11.04
C GLY A 518 11.78 -20.15 -12.28
N TYR A 519 11.63 -18.85 -12.56
CA TYR A 519 10.99 -18.37 -13.79
C TYR A 519 11.95 -18.31 -14.96
N ASN A 520 11.51 -18.83 -16.11
CA ASN A 520 12.15 -18.59 -17.40
C ASN A 520 11.74 -17.21 -17.91
N ILE A 521 12.72 -16.34 -18.18
CA ILE A 521 12.43 -14.97 -18.62
C ILE A 521 12.43 -14.90 -20.13
N ILE A 522 11.46 -14.16 -20.69
CA ILE A 522 11.38 -13.82 -22.10
C ILE A 522 11.05 -12.33 -22.18
N SER A 523 12.00 -11.51 -22.61
CA SER A 523 11.80 -10.06 -22.70
C SER A 523 11.71 -9.60 -24.13
N TYR A 524 10.70 -8.80 -24.44
CA TYR A 524 10.45 -8.23 -25.74
C TYR A 524 10.59 -6.73 -25.71
N PHE A 525 11.55 -6.23 -26.52
CA PHE A 525 11.67 -4.81 -26.81
C PHE A 525 10.83 -4.49 -28.05
N VAL A 526 9.84 -3.62 -27.89
CA VAL A 526 8.90 -3.24 -28.94
C VAL A 526 9.28 -1.89 -29.53
N THR A 527 9.62 -1.84 -30.82
CA THR A 527 10.00 -0.62 -31.52
C THR A 527 9.13 -0.36 -32.75
N GLU A 528 8.91 0.91 -33.07
CA GLU A 528 8.27 1.33 -34.32
C GLU A 528 9.31 1.65 -35.41
N TYR A 529 10.53 2.02 -35.01
CA TYR A 529 11.58 2.50 -35.93
C TYR A 529 12.91 1.81 -35.70
N ASP A 530 13.62 1.53 -36.78
CA ASP A 530 15.00 1.03 -36.80
C ASP A 530 16.00 2.17 -37.09
N GLY A 531 15.80 3.38 -36.48
CA GLY A 531 16.60 4.58 -36.76
C GLY A 531 17.79 4.77 -35.83
N PHE A 532 18.51 5.87 -36.05
CA PHE A 532 19.67 6.30 -35.26
C PHE A 532 19.25 6.45 -33.77
N GLY A 533 19.96 5.81 -32.86
CA GLY A 533 19.61 5.73 -31.43
C GLY A 533 18.94 4.42 -30.99
N ALA A 534 18.35 3.65 -31.89
CA ALA A 534 17.77 2.35 -31.56
C ALA A 534 18.80 1.33 -31.08
N GLU A 535 20.05 1.44 -31.53
CA GLU A 535 21.13 0.53 -31.10
C GLU A 535 21.51 0.73 -29.65
N THR A 536 21.57 1.97 -29.16
CA THR A 536 21.83 2.27 -27.74
C THR A 536 20.72 1.69 -26.86
N LEU A 537 19.47 1.92 -27.23
CA LEU A 537 18.30 1.36 -26.51
C LEU A 537 18.33 -0.18 -26.50
N ARG A 538 18.69 -0.79 -27.64
CA ARG A 538 18.85 -2.25 -27.73
C ARG A 538 20.02 -2.77 -26.86
N ALA A 539 21.15 -2.03 -26.81
CA ALA A 539 22.27 -2.37 -25.97
C ALA A 539 21.91 -2.29 -24.48
N ASN A 540 21.19 -1.24 -24.07
CA ASN A 540 20.71 -1.06 -22.71
C ASN A 540 19.68 -2.14 -22.33
N PHE A 541 18.79 -2.50 -23.23
CA PHE A 541 17.87 -3.61 -23.02
C PHE A 541 18.58 -4.96 -22.89
N ARG A 542 19.62 -5.22 -23.69
CA ARG A 542 20.49 -6.41 -23.53
C ARG A 542 21.25 -6.39 -22.20
N THR A 543 21.63 -5.24 -21.70
CA THR A 543 22.27 -5.10 -20.39
C THR A 543 21.34 -5.55 -19.26
N MET A 544 20.05 -5.26 -19.35
CA MET A 544 19.05 -5.66 -18.35
C MET A 544 18.68 -7.15 -18.41
N TYR A 545 18.46 -7.68 -19.62
CA TYR A 545 17.85 -9.01 -19.80
C TYR A 545 18.82 -10.07 -20.34
N GLY A 546 19.96 -9.66 -20.87
CA GLY A 546 20.98 -10.58 -21.40
C GLY A 546 20.49 -11.34 -22.63
N VAL A 547 20.72 -12.67 -22.63
CA VAL A 547 20.35 -13.58 -23.73
C VAL A 547 18.84 -13.74 -23.95
N ASP A 548 18.04 -13.35 -22.96
CA ASP A 548 16.55 -13.43 -23.01
C ASP A 548 15.93 -12.22 -23.73
N SER A 549 16.76 -11.32 -24.26
CA SER A 549 16.33 -10.13 -25.00
C SER A 549 15.88 -10.48 -26.41
N ASN A 550 14.65 -10.14 -26.74
CA ASN A 550 14.08 -10.27 -28.07
C ASN A 550 13.67 -8.91 -28.60
N PHE A 551 14.06 -8.60 -29.85
CA PHE A 551 13.74 -7.33 -30.49
C PHE A 551 12.65 -7.56 -31.53
N ILE A 552 11.53 -6.93 -31.37
CA ILE A 552 10.35 -7.13 -32.23
C ILE A 552 9.83 -5.78 -32.73
N ASN A 553 9.67 -5.70 -34.05
CA ASN A 553 8.93 -4.60 -34.63
C ASN A 553 7.45 -4.71 -34.24
N VAL A 554 6.80 -3.59 -33.94
CA VAL A 554 5.36 -3.50 -33.60
C VAL A 554 4.49 -4.26 -34.59
N GLU A 555 4.87 -4.28 -35.85
CA GLU A 555 4.13 -4.98 -36.89
C GLU A 555 4.13 -6.50 -36.73
N ASN A 556 5.15 -7.05 -36.09
CA ASN A 556 5.40 -8.46 -35.94
C ASN A 556 5.08 -9.04 -34.54
N LEU A 557 4.29 -8.34 -33.73
CA LEU A 557 3.90 -8.83 -32.38
C LEU A 557 3.28 -10.23 -32.38
N ASN A 558 2.77 -10.71 -33.52
CA ASN A 558 2.36 -12.11 -33.68
C ASN A 558 3.50 -13.13 -33.47
N GLN A 559 4.77 -12.70 -33.53
CA GLN A 559 5.90 -13.57 -33.19
C GLN A 559 5.92 -13.91 -31.70
N ILE A 560 5.46 -13.02 -30.83
CA ILE A 560 5.30 -13.29 -29.39
C ILE A 560 4.35 -14.47 -29.19
N VAL A 561 3.22 -14.45 -29.88
CA VAL A 561 2.24 -15.56 -29.87
C VAL A 561 2.89 -16.87 -30.33
N LYS A 562 3.69 -16.81 -31.40
CA LYS A 562 4.39 -18.00 -31.90
C LYS A 562 5.41 -18.53 -30.90
N THR A 563 6.19 -17.65 -30.26
CA THR A 563 7.20 -18.05 -29.26
C THR A 563 6.52 -18.64 -28.02
N ILE A 564 5.49 -17.99 -27.49
CA ILE A 564 4.71 -18.51 -26.37
C ILE A 564 4.10 -19.86 -26.74
N ASN A 565 3.51 -19.97 -27.94
CA ASN A 565 2.96 -21.23 -28.44
C ASN A 565 4.02 -22.34 -28.55
N LYS A 566 5.24 -21.99 -29.04
CA LYS A 566 6.34 -22.94 -29.11
C LYS A 566 6.74 -23.42 -27.71
N LYS A 567 6.89 -22.50 -26.75
CA LYS A 567 7.21 -22.84 -25.34
C LYS A 567 6.13 -23.71 -24.68
N MET A 568 4.85 -23.47 -25.00
CA MET A 568 3.76 -24.34 -24.58
C MET A 568 3.87 -25.75 -25.16
N MET A 569 4.41 -25.87 -26.39
CA MET A 569 4.58 -27.16 -27.06
C MET A 569 5.83 -27.91 -26.59
N ASP A 570 6.91 -27.18 -26.25
CA ASP A 570 8.18 -27.76 -25.78
C ASP A 570 8.08 -28.33 -24.34
N SER A 571 6.97 -28.12 -23.64
CA SER A 571 6.72 -28.56 -22.26
C SER A 571 6.25 -30.01 -22.14
N ILE A 572 6.45 -30.83 -23.15
CA ILE A 572 6.08 -32.24 -23.16
C ILE A 572 7.12 -33.01 -22.32
N ASP A 573 6.67 -33.63 -21.23
CA ASP A 573 7.45 -34.68 -20.56
C ASP A 573 7.33 -35.97 -21.39
N ILE A 574 8.45 -36.40 -21.94
CA ILE A 574 8.59 -37.72 -22.58
C ILE A 574 8.73 -38.81 -21.51
#